data_22394fa791e6c64d4339d300b93bd66f
#
_entry.id   22394fa791e6c64d4339d300b93bd66f
#
_cell.length_a   1.000
_cell.length_b   1.000
_cell.length_c   1.000
_cell.angle_alpha   90.00
_cell.angle_beta   90.00
_cell.angle_gamma   90.00
#
_symmetry.space_group_name_H-M   'P 1'
#
loop_
_entity.id
_entity.type
_entity.pdbx_description
1 polymer ?
#
loop_
_entity_poly.entity_id
_entity_poly.type
_entity_poly.pdbx_seq_one_letter_code
_entity_poly.pdbx_strand_id
1 'polypeptide(L)'
;MFANEVIGFINDSPTPFHAVSNIKKILDDNGFVEVYEGGREEIRFGEKYYVTRNGSAIIAFVMPEGIPSSMSIVASHCDSPCFKLKPEPVICVEKNYLLLDTEKYGGLINSTWLDRPLSLAGRVFMDYGNKIVPKLVDFKDVRLVIPNLAIHMNPEINKGYQYNLQKELLPLLGMGNDRDSFDKLLKSACGAGKILGMDMFLYNSEPGTVAGIDNELILSPRLDDLECVYASVDALINSDNKDKLCMCCVFDNEEVGSKSLQGADSDFLLMTVKKIAAGLNMDEQTFSGMLSRSMVVSADNAHALHPGYTEKADTNNRPVINEGIVIKKNSSLKYTTDGFSEAFFKKICKNAGIPVQMFANRSDIAGGSTLGNISISHMSVHTVDICLLYTSPSPRDRG
;
A
#
# COMPACT_ATOMS: atom_id res chain seq x y z
N MET A 1 -12.51 8.76 16.83
CA MET A 1 -11.60 9.81 16.31
C MET A 1 -10.60 9.18 15.36
N PHE A 2 -9.75 8.27 15.78
CA PHE A 2 -8.72 7.63 14.92
C PHE A 2 -9.28 6.89 13.69
N ALA A 3 -10.35 6.09 13.83
CA ALA A 3 -10.98 5.39 12.71
C ALA A 3 -11.41 6.34 11.57
N ASN A 4 -11.94 7.52 11.91
CA ASN A 4 -12.35 8.51 10.91
C ASN A 4 -11.15 9.16 10.21
N GLU A 5 -10.03 9.30 10.89
CA GLU A 5 -8.78 9.81 10.33
C GLU A 5 -8.20 8.82 9.32
N VAL A 6 -8.15 7.52 9.68
CA VAL A 6 -7.78 6.42 8.77
C VAL A 6 -8.68 6.41 7.55
N ILE A 7 -10.00 6.46 7.73
CA ILE A 7 -10.97 6.49 6.63
C ILE A 7 -10.75 7.71 5.74
N GLY A 8 -10.52 8.89 6.32
CA GLY A 8 -10.21 10.11 5.58
C GLY A 8 -8.96 9.97 4.72
N PHE A 9 -7.88 9.45 5.31
CA PHE A 9 -6.64 9.19 4.59
C PHE A 9 -6.82 8.20 3.42
N ILE A 10 -7.55 7.10 3.65
CA ILE A 10 -7.85 6.11 2.62
C ILE A 10 -8.69 6.70 1.49
N ASN A 11 -9.72 7.48 1.83
CA ASN A 11 -10.59 8.12 0.83
C ASN A 11 -9.83 9.10 -0.08
N ASP A 12 -8.86 9.82 0.47
CA ASP A 12 -8.03 10.76 -0.28
C ASP A 12 -6.82 10.11 -0.97
N SER A 13 -6.64 8.80 -0.79
CA SER A 13 -5.51 8.03 -1.33
C SER A 13 -5.96 6.94 -2.32
N PRO A 14 -6.57 7.31 -3.47
CA PRO A 14 -7.08 6.34 -4.44
C PRO A 14 -5.97 5.56 -5.18
N THR A 15 -4.72 6.04 -5.17
CA THR A 15 -3.57 5.39 -5.79
C THR A 15 -2.31 5.59 -4.95
N PRO A 16 -1.23 4.81 -5.16
CA PRO A 16 0.05 5.01 -4.46
C PRO A 16 0.59 6.44 -4.56
N PHE A 17 0.39 7.09 -5.70
CA PHE A 17 0.85 8.47 -5.90
C PHE A 17 0.11 9.47 -5.01
N HIS A 18 -1.19 9.28 -4.83
CA HIS A 18 -2.00 10.10 -3.93
C HIS A 18 -1.66 9.80 -2.46
N ALA A 19 -1.46 8.53 -2.11
CA ALA A 19 -1.06 8.12 -0.76
C ALA A 19 0.26 8.81 -0.36
N VAL A 20 1.29 8.73 -1.20
CA VAL A 20 2.57 9.39 -0.94
C VAL A 20 2.42 10.92 -0.88
N SER A 21 1.60 11.52 -1.75
CA SER A 21 1.33 12.97 -1.70
C SER A 21 0.67 13.38 -0.38
N ASN A 22 -0.27 12.59 0.14
CA ASN A 22 -0.93 12.84 1.42
C ASN A 22 0.02 12.62 2.60
N ILE A 23 0.86 11.56 2.55
CA ILE A 23 1.89 11.33 3.56
C ILE A 23 2.86 12.52 3.60
N LYS A 24 3.33 13.00 2.45
CA LYS A 24 4.20 14.21 2.39
C LYS A 24 3.57 15.38 3.10
N LYS A 25 2.30 15.68 2.83
CA LYS A 25 1.58 16.76 3.49
C LYS A 25 1.52 16.58 5.02
N ILE A 26 1.19 15.35 5.47
CA ILE A 26 1.18 15.06 6.90
C ILE A 26 2.57 15.27 7.52
N LEU A 27 3.62 14.82 6.86
CA LEU A 27 5.01 14.97 7.33
C LEU A 27 5.44 16.45 7.35
N ASP A 28 5.16 17.21 6.28
CA ASP A 28 5.45 18.64 6.19
C ASP A 28 4.77 19.41 7.33
N ASP A 29 3.48 19.12 7.60
CA ASP A 29 2.71 19.73 8.69
C ASP A 29 3.28 19.37 10.09
N ASN A 30 4.12 18.32 10.20
CA ASN A 30 4.79 17.86 11.42
C ASN A 30 6.29 18.15 11.45
N GLY A 31 6.77 19.05 10.57
CA GLY A 31 8.11 19.58 10.59
C GLY A 31 9.18 18.67 9.99
N PHE A 32 8.80 17.68 9.18
CA PHE A 32 9.76 16.91 8.39
C PHE A 32 10.21 17.70 7.17
N VAL A 33 11.46 17.50 6.75
CA VAL A 33 12.07 18.15 5.60
C VAL A 33 12.38 17.13 4.51
N GLU A 34 11.98 17.42 3.27
CA GLU A 34 12.31 16.58 2.14
C GLU A 34 13.80 16.63 1.82
N VAL A 35 14.44 15.48 1.68
CA VAL A 35 15.80 15.32 1.18
C VAL A 35 15.79 14.46 -0.08
N TYR A 36 16.71 14.71 -1.01
CA TYR A 36 16.74 13.99 -2.28
C TYR A 36 17.79 12.87 -2.25
N GLU A 37 17.53 11.75 -2.93
CA GLU A 37 18.45 10.62 -2.95
C GLU A 37 19.87 11.00 -3.41
N GLY A 38 19.99 11.78 -4.47
CA GLY A 38 21.24 12.31 -4.99
C GLY A 38 21.65 13.66 -4.40
N GLY A 39 20.88 14.20 -3.47
CA GLY A 39 21.12 15.49 -2.85
C GLY A 39 22.28 15.48 -1.84
N ARG A 40 22.80 16.67 -1.57
CA ARG A 40 23.88 16.90 -0.62
C ARG A 40 23.40 17.62 0.63
N GLU A 41 22.13 17.48 0.96
CA GLU A 41 21.53 18.07 2.15
C GLU A 41 22.23 17.52 3.39
N GLU A 42 22.52 18.40 4.34
CA GLU A 42 23.09 18.02 5.61
C GLU A 42 22.01 17.34 6.48
N ILE A 43 22.30 16.13 6.95
CA ILE A 43 21.46 15.43 7.91
C ILE A 43 21.97 15.74 9.32
N ARG A 44 21.10 16.30 10.17
CA ARG A 44 21.42 16.76 11.50
C ARG A 44 20.76 15.92 12.58
N PHE A 45 21.39 15.80 13.72
CA PHE A 45 20.80 15.16 14.89
C PHE A 45 19.55 15.91 15.38
N GLY A 46 18.56 15.18 15.87
CA GLY A 46 17.31 15.71 16.40
C GLY A 46 16.31 16.20 15.35
N GLU A 47 16.68 16.20 14.07
CA GLU A 47 15.83 16.69 12.98
C GLU A 47 15.03 15.54 12.32
N LYS A 48 14.03 15.91 11.53
CA LYS A 48 13.08 15.01 10.89
C LYS A 48 13.17 15.16 9.37
N TYR A 49 13.24 14.05 8.66
CA TYR A 49 13.41 14.04 7.20
C TYR A 49 12.55 13.02 6.52
N TYR A 50 12.31 13.19 5.22
CA TYR A 50 11.81 12.16 4.36
C TYR A 50 12.45 12.21 2.97
N VAL A 51 12.45 11.09 2.28
CA VAL A 51 12.90 10.93 0.89
C VAL A 51 11.84 10.18 0.11
N THR A 52 11.62 10.57 -1.14
CA THR A 52 10.65 9.91 -2.01
C THR A 52 11.32 9.26 -3.22
N ARG A 53 10.75 8.18 -3.71
CA ARG A 53 11.20 7.52 -4.95
C ARG A 53 10.02 7.34 -5.89
N ASN A 54 10.20 7.78 -7.15
CA ASN A 54 9.19 7.71 -8.22
C ASN A 54 7.80 8.28 -7.85
N GLY A 55 7.68 9.08 -6.79
CA GLY A 55 6.42 9.67 -6.33
C GLY A 55 5.39 8.67 -5.80
N SER A 56 5.76 7.40 -5.58
CA SER A 56 4.88 6.35 -5.07
C SER A 56 5.50 5.51 -3.94
N ALA A 57 6.75 5.81 -3.54
CA ALA A 57 7.33 5.28 -2.32
C ALA A 57 7.97 6.42 -1.50
N ILE A 58 7.98 6.27 -0.18
CA ILE A 58 8.50 7.27 0.75
C ILE A 58 9.14 6.58 1.95
N ILE A 59 10.29 7.12 2.38
CA ILE A 59 10.93 6.76 3.65
C ILE A 59 11.06 8.03 4.48
N ALA A 60 10.40 8.06 5.62
CA ALA A 60 10.50 9.13 6.60
C ALA A 60 11.30 8.67 7.81
N PHE A 61 12.07 9.58 8.42
CA PHE A 61 12.90 9.24 9.56
C PHE A 61 13.10 10.41 10.53
N VAL A 62 13.22 10.05 11.80
CA VAL A 62 13.55 10.95 12.91
C VAL A 62 14.94 10.63 13.39
N MET A 63 15.81 11.62 13.34
CA MET A 63 17.19 11.50 13.77
C MET A 63 17.31 11.56 15.29
N PRO A 64 18.11 10.68 15.92
CA PRO A 64 18.41 10.78 17.35
C PRO A 64 19.26 12.01 17.69
N GLU A 65 19.45 12.28 18.97
CA GLU A 65 20.30 13.39 19.46
C GLU A 65 21.81 13.13 19.30
N GLY A 66 22.21 11.92 18.91
CA GLY A 66 23.60 11.51 18.67
C GLY A 66 23.69 10.38 17.63
N ILE A 67 24.87 9.76 17.51
CA ILE A 67 25.06 8.63 16.62
C ILE A 67 24.12 7.48 17.03
N PRO A 68 23.22 7.02 16.14
CA PRO A 68 22.25 5.99 16.48
C PRO A 68 22.91 4.66 16.83
N SER A 69 22.53 4.10 17.96
CA SER A 69 23.01 2.77 18.37
C SER A 69 22.32 1.63 17.59
N SER A 70 21.13 1.87 17.07
CA SER A 70 20.29 0.95 16.31
C SER A 70 19.20 1.71 15.53
N MET A 71 18.45 0.99 14.69
CA MET A 71 17.27 1.51 14.00
C MET A 71 16.02 0.78 14.46
N SER A 72 14.91 1.52 14.52
CA SER A 72 13.56 1.00 14.66
C SER A 72 12.80 1.36 13.38
N ILE A 73 12.51 0.37 12.55
CA ILE A 73 11.93 0.56 11.23
C ILE A 73 10.55 -0.08 11.19
N VAL A 74 9.54 0.63 10.70
CA VAL A 74 8.24 0.06 10.30
C VAL A 74 8.14 0.16 8.79
N ALA A 75 7.77 -0.93 8.14
CA ALA A 75 7.59 -1.03 6.70
C ALA A 75 6.17 -1.46 6.34
N SER A 76 5.55 -0.79 5.39
CA SER A 76 4.20 -1.02 4.88
C SER A 76 4.16 -0.73 3.37
N HIS A 77 3.01 -0.97 2.70
CA HIS A 77 2.87 -0.65 1.28
C HIS A 77 1.61 0.20 1.01
N CYS A 78 1.63 0.96 -0.09
CA CYS A 78 0.53 1.88 -0.42
C CYS A 78 -0.22 1.53 -1.70
N ASP A 79 0.17 0.49 -2.41
CA ASP A 79 -0.59 -0.05 -3.54
C ASP A 79 -1.68 -1.02 -3.05
N SER A 80 -2.67 -1.24 -3.91
CA SER A 80 -3.78 -2.18 -3.64
C SER A 80 -4.23 -2.79 -4.96
N PRO A 81 -4.80 -4.02 -4.95
CA PRO A 81 -5.27 -4.65 -6.16
C PRO A 81 -6.34 -3.82 -6.87
N CYS A 82 -6.19 -3.64 -8.18
CA CYS A 82 -7.09 -2.84 -8.99
C CYS A 82 -6.97 -3.16 -10.48
N PHE A 83 -7.65 -2.39 -11.33
CA PHE A 83 -7.41 -2.40 -12.77
C PHE A 83 -6.60 -1.17 -13.16
N LYS A 84 -5.56 -1.37 -13.98
CA LYS A 84 -4.73 -0.32 -14.57
C LYS A 84 -5.13 -0.11 -16.01
N LEU A 85 -5.19 1.15 -16.48
CA LEU A 85 -5.44 1.44 -17.88
C LEU A 85 -4.26 1.02 -18.75
N LYS A 86 -4.55 0.45 -19.92
CA LYS A 86 -3.56 0.19 -20.95
C LYS A 86 -3.16 1.48 -21.68
N PRO A 87 -2.04 1.48 -22.43
CA PRO A 87 -1.54 2.70 -23.09
C PRO A 87 -2.55 3.40 -24.02
N GLU A 88 -3.30 2.64 -24.80
CA GLU A 88 -4.37 3.13 -25.70
C GLU A 88 -5.72 2.64 -25.17
N PRO A 89 -6.31 3.31 -24.16
CA PRO A 89 -7.35 2.68 -23.35
C PRO A 89 -8.75 2.73 -23.98
N VAL A 90 -9.01 3.53 -25.01
CA VAL A 90 -10.39 3.74 -25.48
C VAL A 90 -10.80 2.69 -26.52
N ILE A 91 -11.82 1.92 -26.20
CA ILE A 91 -12.47 0.95 -27.09
C ILE A 91 -13.85 1.48 -27.47
N CYS A 92 -14.16 1.55 -28.76
CA CYS A 92 -15.49 1.88 -29.26
C CYS A 92 -16.21 0.59 -29.68
N VAL A 93 -17.38 0.33 -29.07
CA VAL A 93 -18.22 -0.85 -29.32
C VAL A 93 -19.48 -0.42 -30.05
N GLU A 94 -19.76 -1.05 -31.21
CA GLU A 94 -20.96 -0.85 -32.03
C GLU A 94 -21.27 0.63 -32.35
N LYS A 95 -20.25 1.51 -32.32
CA LYS A 95 -20.33 2.96 -32.50
C LYS A 95 -21.27 3.68 -31.50
N ASN A 96 -21.61 3.01 -30.40
CA ASN A 96 -22.56 3.51 -29.42
C ASN A 96 -21.99 3.58 -28.00
N TYR A 97 -20.93 2.81 -27.70
CA TYR A 97 -20.38 2.69 -26.37
C TYR A 97 -18.86 2.92 -26.39
N LEU A 98 -18.38 3.65 -25.42
CA LEU A 98 -16.97 3.81 -25.15
C LEU A 98 -16.62 3.03 -23.88
N LEU A 99 -15.69 2.10 -23.99
CA LEU A 99 -15.12 1.33 -22.88
C LEU A 99 -13.67 1.73 -22.67
N LEU A 100 -13.16 1.44 -21.48
CA LEU A 100 -11.73 1.54 -21.21
C LEU A 100 -11.09 0.15 -21.19
N ASP A 101 -10.01 -0.01 -21.96
CA ASP A 101 -9.19 -1.21 -21.95
C ASP A 101 -8.28 -1.19 -20.74
N THR A 102 -8.42 -2.21 -19.90
CA THR A 102 -7.74 -2.33 -18.62
C THR A 102 -7.02 -3.66 -18.50
N GLU A 103 -6.04 -3.69 -17.63
CA GLU A 103 -5.40 -4.93 -17.21
C GLU A 103 -5.41 -5.05 -15.68
N LYS A 104 -5.39 -6.28 -15.22
CA LYS A 104 -5.36 -6.62 -13.80
C LYS A 104 -4.04 -6.22 -13.16
N TYR A 105 -4.11 -5.54 -12.03
CA TYR A 105 -2.99 -5.23 -11.15
C TYR A 105 -3.20 -5.95 -9.81
N GLY A 106 -2.30 -6.86 -9.46
CA GLY A 106 -2.40 -7.66 -8.23
C GLY A 106 -3.47 -8.76 -8.25
N GLY A 107 -3.82 -9.26 -7.07
CA GLY A 107 -4.80 -10.32 -6.85
C GLY A 107 -6.23 -9.79 -6.68
N LEU A 108 -7.12 -9.92 -7.67
CA LEU A 108 -8.48 -9.39 -7.63
C LEU A 108 -9.52 -10.47 -7.40
N ILE A 109 -10.55 -10.17 -6.59
CA ILE A 109 -11.85 -10.86 -6.64
C ILE A 109 -12.67 -10.16 -7.73
N ASN A 110 -12.73 -10.75 -8.92
CA ASN A 110 -13.31 -10.12 -10.10
C ASN A 110 -14.77 -9.66 -9.91
N SER A 111 -15.59 -10.50 -9.24
CA SER A 111 -17.01 -10.21 -9.02
C SER A 111 -17.27 -8.97 -8.18
N THR A 112 -16.32 -8.55 -7.34
CA THR A 112 -16.50 -7.38 -6.48
C THR A 112 -16.34 -6.05 -7.23
N TRP A 113 -15.94 -6.09 -8.49
CA TRP A 113 -15.76 -4.90 -9.33
C TRP A 113 -16.97 -4.59 -10.22
N LEU A 114 -17.91 -5.52 -10.32
CA LEU A 114 -19.09 -5.33 -11.16
C LEU A 114 -20.20 -4.57 -10.41
N ASP A 115 -21.01 -3.83 -11.18
CA ASP A 115 -22.22 -3.13 -10.75
C ASP A 115 -22.02 -2.13 -9.59
N ARG A 116 -20.83 -1.60 -9.43
CA ARG A 116 -20.52 -0.60 -8.40
C ARG A 116 -19.96 0.69 -9.00
N PRO A 117 -20.05 1.80 -8.29
CA PRO A 117 -19.50 3.06 -8.74
C PRO A 117 -17.96 3.00 -8.67
N LEU A 118 -17.33 3.10 -9.82
CA LEU A 118 -15.89 3.18 -9.99
C LEU A 118 -15.49 4.58 -10.44
N SER A 119 -14.22 4.93 -10.27
CA SER A 119 -13.64 6.14 -10.84
C SER A 119 -12.19 5.90 -11.24
N LEU A 120 -11.53 6.92 -11.79
CA LEU A 120 -10.17 6.91 -12.26
C LEU A 120 -9.30 7.88 -11.47
N ALA A 121 -8.13 7.44 -11.09
CA ALA A 121 -7.10 8.30 -10.54
C ALA A 121 -5.70 7.82 -10.94
N GLY A 122 -4.71 8.69 -10.83
CA GLY A 122 -3.35 8.35 -11.17
C GLY A 122 -2.47 9.57 -11.35
N ARG A 123 -1.51 9.43 -12.24
CA ARG A 123 -0.65 10.55 -12.65
C ARG A 123 -0.49 10.60 -14.16
N VAL A 124 -0.28 11.80 -14.66
CA VAL A 124 0.13 12.07 -16.04
C VAL A 124 1.46 12.79 -16.07
N PHE A 125 2.22 12.59 -17.12
CA PHE A 125 3.49 13.27 -17.34
C PHE A 125 3.33 14.32 -18.43
N MET A 126 3.44 15.60 -18.01
CA MET A 126 3.25 16.76 -18.87
C MET A 126 4.57 17.23 -19.47
N ASP A 127 4.53 17.53 -20.75
CA ASP A 127 5.66 18.14 -21.48
C ASP A 127 5.67 19.66 -21.28
N TYR A 128 6.71 20.16 -20.66
CA TYR A 128 7.02 21.58 -20.53
C TYR A 128 8.32 21.93 -21.27
N GLY A 129 8.54 21.33 -22.43
CA GLY A 129 9.68 21.55 -23.30
C GLY A 129 10.94 20.82 -22.82
N ASN A 130 11.71 21.41 -21.93
CA ASN A 130 12.92 20.81 -21.38
C ASN A 130 12.70 20.04 -20.06
N LYS A 131 11.46 19.95 -19.59
CA LYS A 131 11.09 19.24 -18.37
C LYS A 131 9.85 18.40 -18.57
N ILE A 132 9.89 17.19 -18.03
CA ILE A 132 8.72 16.31 -17.87
C ILE A 132 8.28 16.42 -16.40
N VAL A 133 7.04 16.86 -16.19
CA VAL A 133 6.50 17.10 -14.85
C VAL A 133 5.32 16.18 -14.58
N PRO A 134 5.34 15.37 -13.52
CA PRO A 134 4.19 14.58 -13.12
C PRO A 134 3.09 15.49 -12.55
N LYS A 135 1.84 15.16 -12.87
CA LYS A 135 0.65 15.79 -12.30
C LYS A 135 -0.31 14.71 -11.83
N LEU A 136 -0.74 14.78 -10.58
CA LEU A 136 -1.77 13.90 -10.04
C LEU A 136 -3.13 14.26 -10.60
N VAL A 137 -3.94 13.24 -10.88
CA VAL A 137 -5.29 13.35 -11.40
C VAL A 137 -6.20 12.40 -10.63
N ASP A 138 -7.33 12.92 -10.19
CA ASP A 138 -8.41 12.15 -9.58
C ASP A 138 -9.76 12.65 -10.12
N PHE A 139 -10.48 11.77 -10.80
CA PHE A 139 -11.75 12.07 -11.42
C PHE A 139 -12.92 11.75 -10.47
N LYS A 140 -12.89 12.29 -9.26
CA LYS A 140 -13.87 12.01 -8.19
C LYS A 140 -15.33 12.09 -8.64
N ASP A 141 -15.65 13.00 -9.57
CA ASP A 141 -17.01 13.24 -10.05
C ASP A 141 -17.40 12.38 -11.28
N VAL A 142 -16.43 11.71 -11.90
CA VAL A 142 -16.68 10.79 -13.01
C VAL A 142 -16.96 9.41 -12.45
N ARG A 143 -18.17 8.91 -12.71
CA ARG A 143 -18.58 7.57 -12.29
C ARG A 143 -18.58 6.62 -13.47
N LEU A 144 -17.87 5.54 -13.32
CA LEU A 144 -17.75 4.43 -14.26
C LEU A 144 -18.40 3.19 -13.65
N VAL A 145 -18.75 2.23 -14.49
CA VAL A 145 -19.26 0.94 -14.04
C VAL A 145 -18.79 -0.17 -14.97
N ILE A 146 -18.49 -1.32 -14.42
CA ILE A 146 -18.34 -2.58 -15.16
C ILE A 146 -19.69 -3.29 -15.04
N PRO A 147 -20.54 -3.27 -16.09
CA PRO A 147 -21.87 -3.83 -15.98
C PRO A 147 -21.85 -5.36 -16.03
N ASN A 148 -22.57 -6.00 -15.13
CA ASN A 148 -22.88 -7.43 -15.23
C ASN A 148 -23.82 -7.72 -16.40
N LEU A 149 -23.70 -8.92 -16.94
CA LEU A 149 -24.72 -9.46 -17.84
C LEU A 149 -25.94 -9.91 -17.04
N ALA A 150 -27.14 -9.60 -17.55
CA ALA A 150 -28.38 -10.01 -16.90
C ALA A 150 -28.44 -11.54 -16.69
N ILE A 151 -28.96 -11.98 -15.55
CA ILE A 151 -29.04 -13.41 -15.17
C ILE A 151 -29.68 -14.28 -16.24
N HIS A 152 -30.67 -13.75 -16.97
CA HIS A 152 -31.35 -14.45 -18.07
C HIS A 152 -30.43 -14.80 -19.24
N MET A 153 -29.33 -14.02 -19.41
CA MET A 153 -28.36 -14.19 -20.49
C MET A 153 -27.10 -14.93 -20.01
N ASN A 154 -26.90 -15.05 -18.70
CA ASN A 154 -25.80 -15.80 -18.08
C ASN A 154 -26.30 -16.58 -16.86
N PRO A 155 -27.07 -17.67 -17.04
CA PRO A 155 -27.62 -18.45 -15.91
C PRO A 155 -26.55 -19.21 -15.12
N GLU A 156 -25.34 -19.31 -15.63
CA GLU A 156 -24.21 -19.99 -14.98
C GLU A 156 -23.44 -19.09 -14.01
N ILE A 157 -23.77 -17.79 -13.95
CA ILE A 157 -23.00 -16.79 -13.15
C ILE A 157 -22.79 -17.21 -11.70
N ASN A 158 -23.79 -17.87 -11.09
CA ASN A 158 -23.76 -18.30 -9.69
C ASN A 158 -23.22 -19.75 -9.51
N LYS A 159 -22.68 -20.37 -10.57
CA LYS A 159 -22.20 -21.77 -10.55
C LYS A 159 -20.67 -21.88 -10.74
N GLY A 160 -19.92 -20.89 -10.25
CA GLY A 160 -18.45 -20.87 -10.39
C GLY A 160 -17.98 -20.30 -11.73
N TYR A 161 -18.67 -19.30 -12.25
CA TYR A 161 -18.34 -18.62 -13.49
C TYR A 161 -16.96 -17.95 -13.45
N GLN A 162 -16.18 -18.11 -14.50
CA GLN A 162 -14.88 -17.47 -14.66
C GLN A 162 -14.98 -16.32 -15.66
N TYR A 163 -14.76 -15.10 -15.19
CA TYR A 163 -14.79 -13.91 -16.02
C TYR A 163 -13.63 -13.83 -17.00
N ASN A 164 -13.93 -13.47 -18.25
CA ASN A 164 -12.91 -13.09 -19.23
C ASN A 164 -12.51 -11.61 -19.03
N LEU A 165 -11.32 -11.39 -18.51
CA LEU A 165 -10.82 -10.04 -18.20
C LEU A 165 -10.80 -9.09 -19.42
N GLN A 166 -10.51 -9.62 -20.61
CA GLN A 166 -10.40 -8.83 -21.85
C GLN A 166 -11.76 -8.40 -22.43
N LYS A 167 -12.85 -9.04 -22.01
CA LYS A 167 -14.17 -8.80 -22.61
C LYS A 167 -15.23 -8.32 -21.60
N GLU A 168 -15.17 -8.86 -20.39
CA GLU A 168 -16.28 -8.75 -19.43
C GLU A 168 -15.98 -7.81 -18.28
N LEU A 169 -14.70 -7.41 -18.09
CA LEU A 169 -14.27 -6.53 -16.99
C LEU A 169 -13.75 -5.19 -17.50
N LEU A 170 -14.34 -4.68 -18.56
CA LEU A 170 -14.02 -3.37 -19.13
C LEU A 170 -15.01 -2.31 -18.64
N PRO A 171 -14.55 -1.24 -17.98
CA PRO A 171 -15.44 -0.20 -17.50
C PRO A 171 -16.05 0.62 -18.63
N LEU A 172 -17.34 0.89 -18.53
CA LEU A 172 -18.07 1.78 -19.41
C LEU A 172 -17.66 3.23 -19.12
N LEU A 173 -17.00 3.86 -20.10
CA LEU A 173 -16.63 5.28 -20.03
C LEU A 173 -17.81 6.18 -20.35
N GLY A 174 -18.65 5.79 -21.33
CA GLY A 174 -19.80 6.58 -21.72
C GLY A 174 -20.46 6.11 -23.01
N MET A 175 -21.43 6.90 -23.48
CA MET A 175 -22.14 6.69 -24.72
C MET A 175 -21.45 7.45 -25.86
N GLY A 176 -21.53 6.90 -27.08
CA GLY A 176 -21.02 7.53 -28.29
C GLY A 176 -19.87 6.77 -28.98
N ASN A 177 -19.14 7.48 -29.86
CA ASN A 177 -18.06 6.89 -30.66
C ASN A 177 -16.82 7.80 -30.76
N ASP A 178 -16.80 8.89 -30.01
CA ASP A 178 -15.67 9.83 -29.99
C ASP A 178 -14.52 9.26 -29.15
N ARG A 179 -13.54 8.66 -29.80
CA ARG A 179 -12.35 8.09 -29.16
C ARG A 179 -11.49 9.12 -28.43
N ASP A 180 -11.62 10.40 -28.77
CA ASP A 180 -10.88 11.49 -28.13
C ASP A 180 -11.51 11.92 -26.80
N SER A 181 -12.64 11.33 -26.40
CA SER A 181 -13.36 11.70 -25.17
C SER A 181 -12.51 11.56 -23.92
N PHE A 182 -11.68 10.51 -23.84
CA PHE A 182 -10.79 10.31 -22.71
C PHE A 182 -9.65 11.34 -22.69
N ASP A 183 -9.07 11.64 -23.83
CA ASP A 183 -8.04 12.69 -23.95
C ASP A 183 -8.59 14.07 -23.59
N LYS A 184 -9.84 14.37 -23.96
CA LYS A 184 -10.54 15.60 -23.56
C LYS A 184 -10.75 15.66 -22.06
N LEU A 185 -11.12 14.52 -21.44
CA LEU A 185 -11.26 14.39 -20.00
C LEU A 185 -9.91 14.63 -19.30
N LEU A 186 -8.83 14.00 -19.75
CA LEU A 186 -7.49 14.21 -19.19
C LEU A 186 -7.05 15.67 -19.34
N LYS A 187 -7.24 16.28 -20.52
CA LYS A 187 -6.89 17.70 -20.76
C LYS A 187 -7.67 18.66 -19.88
N SER A 188 -8.93 18.37 -19.59
CA SER A 188 -9.73 19.19 -18.67
C SER A 188 -9.18 19.20 -17.25
N ALA A 189 -8.64 18.08 -16.78
CA ALA A 189 -8.02 17.96 -15.46
C ALA A 189 -6.58 18.49 -15.42
N CYS A 190 -5.83 18.35 -16.49
CA CYS A 190 -4.41 18.68 -16.54
C CYS A 190 -4.10 20.09 -17.06
N GLY A 191 -5.06 20.73 -17.73
CA GLY A 191 -4.86 22.01 -18.45
C GLY A 191 -4.24 21.81 -19.82
N ALA A 192 -3.97 22.95 -20.51
CA ALA A 192 -3.40 22.95 -21.84
C ALA A 192 -1.93 22.50 -21.78
N GLY A 193 -1.62 21.33 -22.29
CA GLY A 193 -0.27 20.77 -22.38
C GLY A 193 -0.29 19.43 -23.09
N LYS A 194 0.87 18.98 -23.54
CA LYS A 194 1.03 17.66 -24.14
C LYS A 194 1.28 16.63 -23.04
N ILE A 195 0.45 15.60 -22.99
CA ILE A 195 0.66 14.43 -22.14
C ILE A 195 1.59 13.48 -22.88
N LEU A 196 2.69 13.06 -22.24
CA LEU A 196 3.68 12.15 -22.80
C LEU A 196 3.51 10.71 -22.29
N GLY A 197 2.89 10.55 -21.12
CA GLY A 197 2.66 9.25 -20.51
C GLY A 197 1.69 9.35 -19.35
N MET A 198 1.18 8.23 -18.91
CA MET A 198 0.24 8.17 -17.78
C MET A 198 0.35 6.85 -17.03
N ASP A 199 0.07 6.90 -15.74
CA ASP A 199 -0.22 5.75 -14.88
C ASP A 199 -1.59 5.97 -14.26
N MET A 200 -2.62 5.35 -14.83
CA MET A 200 -4.02 5.55 -14.41
C MET A 200 -4.62 4.24 -13.92
N PHE A 201 -5.33 4.32 -12.80
CA PHE A 201 -5.95 3.20 -12.12
C PHE A 201 -7.44 3.41 -11.96
N LEU A 202 -8.19 2.33 -12.09
CA LEU A 202 -9.59 2.25 -11.72
C LEU A 202 -9.68 1.97 -10.22
N TYR A 203 -10.52 2.68 -9.51
CA TYR A 203 -10.72 2.46 -8.08
C TYR A 203 -12.20 2.47 -7.70
N ASN A 204 -12.54 1.75 -6.62
CA ASN A 204 -13.88 1.85 -6.01
C ASN A 204 -14.03 3.23 -5.37
N SER A 205 -15.01 4.01 -5.86
CA SER A 205 -15.26 5.38 -5.43
C SER A 205 -16.23 5.50 -4.24
N GLU A 206 -16.69 4.37 -3.69
CA GLU A 206 -17.46 4.37 -2.45
C GLU A 206 -16.56 4.73 -1.28
N PRO A 207 -16.91 5.72 -0.46
CA PRO A 207 -16.11 6.11 0.68
C PRO A 207 -16.11 5.03 1.76
N GLY A 208 -15.02 4.95 2.51
CA GLY A 208 -14.98 4.15 3.72
C GLY A 208 -15.99 4.64 4.76
N THR A 209 -16.45 3.74 5.61
CA THR A 209 -17.39 4.03 6.67
C THR A 209 -17.15 3.15 7.90
N VAL A 210 -17.59 3.64 9.05
CA VAL A 210 -17.70 2.83 10.26
C VAL A 210 -18.96 1.96 10.14
N ALA A 211 -18.88 0.71 10.57
CA ALA A 211 -19.91 -0.32 10.42
C ALA A 211 -20.02 -1.19 11.69
N GLY A 212 -21.02 -2.07 11.70
CA GLY A 212 -21.37 -2.90 12.85
C GLY A 212 -22.44 -2.26 13.73
N ILE A 213 -23.06 -3.05 14.61
CA ILE A 213 -24.15 -2.59 15.48
C ILE A 213 -23.62 -1.58 16.51
N ASP A 214 -22.39 -1.80 16.99
CA ASP A 214 -21.73 -0.98 17.98
C ASP A 214 -20.63 -0.09 17.39
N ASN A 215 -20.60 0.08 16.05
CA ASN A 215 -19.56 0.83 15.31
C ASN A 215 -18.15 0.26 15.52
N GLU A 216 -18.04 -1.04 15.64
CA GLU A 216 -16.83 -1.77 15.97
C GLU A 216 -15.98 -2.15 14.74
N LEU A 217 -16.46 -1.87 13.53
CA LEU A 217 -15.81 -2.23 12.27
C LEU A 217 -15.53 -1.00 11.40
N ILE A 218 -14.50 -1.09 10.60
CA ILE A 218 -14.25 -0.19 9.46
C ILE A 218 -14.55 -0.97 8.18
N LEU A 219 -15.40 -0.42 7.33
CA LEU A 219 -15.67 -0.92 5.99
C LEU A 219 -15.12 0.08 4.97
N SER A 220 -14.05 -0.27 4.29
CA SER A 220 -13.39 0.63 3.33
C SER A 220 -12.68 -0.16 2.24
N PRO A 221 -12.63 0.34 0.99
CA PRO A 221 -11.65 -0.18 0.02
C PRO A 221 -10.23 0.16 0.47
N ARG A 222 -9.24 -0.57 0.00
CA ARG A 222 -7.81 -0.30 0.22
C ARG A 222 -7.37 -0.25 1.71
N LEU A 223 -8.09 -0.93 2.61
CA LEU A 223 -7.62 -1.12 3.99
C LEU A 223 -6.23 -1.75 3.97
N ASP A 224 -6.08 -2.76 3.15
CA ASP A 224 -4.81 -3.36 2.80
C ASP A 224 -4.09 -2.51 1.72
N ASP A 225 -3.00 -1.79 2.03
CA ASP A 225 -2.35 -1.75 3.34
C ASP A 225 -2.33 -0.31 3.90
N LEU A 226 -3.24 0.57 3.40
CA LEU A 226 -3.29 1.98 3.79
C LEU A 226 -3.60 2.19 5.28
N GLU A 227 -4.21 1.21 5.93
CA GLU A 227 -4.42 1.21 7.38
C GLU A 227 -3.08 1.12 8.13
N CYS A 228 -2.22 0.16 7.76
CA CYS A 228 -0.88 0.05 8.34
C CYS A 228 0.01 1.24 7.96
N VAL A 229 -0.14 1.78 6.74
CA VAL A 229 0.56 3.00 6.33
C VAL A 229 0.24 4.16 7.25
N TYR A 230 -1.04 4.44 7.47
CA TYR A 230 -1.47 5.55 8.32
C TYR A 230 -0.97 5.37 9.76
N ALA A 231 -1.15 4.17 10.32
CA ALA A 231 -0.69 3.85 11.67
C ALA A 231 0.84 3.97 11.83
N SER A 232 1.60 3.59 10.80
CA SER A 232 3.07 3.69 10.79
C SER A 232 3.57 5.13 10.74
N VAL A 233 2.92 5.97 9.93
CA VAL A 233 3.22 7.40 9.82
C VAL A 233 2.88 8.11 11.14
N ASP A 234 1.71 7.84 11.71
CA ASP A 234 1.30 8.41 13.00
C ASP A 234 2.26 8.00 14.13
N ALA A 235 2.67 6.74 14.18
CA ALA A 235 3.64 6.26 15.15
C ALA A 235 5.02 6.96 15.01
N LEU A 236 5.47 7.22 13.79
CA LEU A 236 6.73 7.94 13.57
C LEU A 236 6.64 9.40 14.03
N ILE A 237 5.55 10.09 13.71
CA ILE A 237 5.32 11.49 14.07
C ILE A 237 5.33 11.67 15.59
N ASN A 238 4.71 10.72 16.31
CA ASN A 238 4.58 10.74 17.76
C ASN A 238 5.75 10.06 18.49
N SER A 239 6.81 9.65 17.77
CA SER A 239 7.98 9.06 18.40
C SER A 239 8.80 10.10 19.16
N ASP A 240 9.19 9.79 20.38
CA ASP A 240 10.03 10.64 21.25
C ASP A 240 11.42 10.01 21.53
N ASN A 241 11.82 9.05 20.73
CA ASN A 241 13.04 8.31 20.93
C ASN A 241 14.29 9.14 20.58
N LYS A 242 15.21 9.27 21.55
CA LYS A 242 16.43 10.07 21.42
C LYS A 242 17.69 9.29 21.04
N ASP A 243 17.65 7.97 21.12
CA ASP A 243 18.83 7.12 21.02
C ASP A 243 18.89 6.29 19.73
N LYS A 244 17.76 6.14 19.04
CA LYS A 244 17.63 5.31 17.85
C LYS A 244 17.20 6.11 16.65
N LEU A 245 17.61 5.67 15.48
CA LEU A 245 17.04 6.15 14.23
C LEU A 245 15.66 5.48 14.03
N CYS A 246 14.59 6.27 14.12
CA CYS A 246 13.23 5.80 13.89
C CYS A 246 12.86 6.04 12.41
N MET A 247 12.33 5.02 11.74
CA MET A 247 12.02 5.09 10.31
C MET A 247 10.64 4.50 10.01
N CYS A 248 9.91 5.15 9.10
CA CYS A 248 8.70 4.64 8.45
C CYS A 248 8.97 4.52 6.96
N CYS A 249 8.83 3.30 6.41
CA CYS A 249 9.06 2.98 5.01
C CYS A 249 7.73 2.57 4.38
N VAL A 250 7.31 3.29 3.34
CA VAL A 250 6.10 2.97 2.58
C VAL A 250 6.52 2.68 1.15
N PHE A 251 6.32 1.43 0.72
CA PHE A 251 6.69 0.94 -0.59
C PHE A 251 5.50 0.85 -1.53
N ASP A 252 5.79 0.70 -2.82
CA ASP A 252 4.81 0.48 -3.88
C ASP A 252 5.03 -0.91 -4.51
N ASN A 253 4.05 -1.37 -5.28
CA ASN A 253 4.11 -2.61 -6.06
C ASN A 253 4.27 -3.91 -5.25
N GLU A 254 3.86 -3.93 -3.98
CA GLU A 254 3.81 -5.17 -3.21
C GLU A 254 2.91 -6.21 -3.89
N GLU A 255 1.74 -5.78 -4.35
CA GLU A 255 0.68 -6.59 -4.95
C GLU A 255 1.08 -7.30 -6.25
N VAL A 256 2.21 -6.88 -6.83
CA VAL A 256 2.78 -7.46 -8.05
C VAL A 256 4.21 -7.96 -7.85
N GLY A 257 4.66 -8.11 -6.58
CA GLY A 257 5.89 -8.78 -6.20
C GLY A 257 7.08 -7.88 -5.91
N SER A 258 6.88 -6.58 -5.67
CA SER A 258 7.89 -5.61 -5.19
C SER A 258 9.10 -5.35 -6.09
N LYS A 259 9.16 -5.94 -7.28
CA LYS A 259 10.32 -5.88 -8.20
C LYS A 259 10.24 -4.64 -9.10
N SER A 260 10.35 -3.48 -8.49
CA SER A 260 10.36 -2.19 -9.19
C SER A 260 11.34 -1.23 -8.54
N LEU A 261 11.57 -0.08 -9.15
CA LEU A 261 12.43 0.98 -8.61
C LEU A 261 11.99 1.42 -7.20
N GLN A 262 10.70 1.44 -6.93
CA GLN A 262 10.06 1.92 -5.70
C GLN A 262 9.50 0.80 -4.81
N GLY A 263 9.68 -0.46 -5.20
CA GLY A 263 9.24 -1.62 -4.42
C GLY A 263 10.20 -2.00 -3.31
N ALA A 264 9.76 -2.87 -2.40
CA ALA A 264 10.58 -3.34 -1.29
C ALA A 264 11.79 -4.18 -1.72
N ASP A 265 11.77 -4.76 -2.93
CA ASP A 265 12.90 -5.50 -3.54
C ASP A 265 13.95 -4.57 -4.19
N SER A 266 13.80 -3.26 -4.04
CA SER A 266 14.78 -2.28 -4.50
C SER A 266 15.83 -1.98 -3.43
N ASP A 267 16.82 -1.21 -3.81
CA ASP A 267 17.86 -0.71 -2.89
C ASP A 267 17.42 0.53 -2.08
N PHE A 268 16.16 0.98 -2.17
CA PHE A 268 15.70 2.26 -1.64
C PHE A 268 15.98 2.40 -0.14
N LEU A 269 15.61 1.40 0.66
CA LEU A 269 15.88 1.42 2.10
C LEU A 269 17.38 1.42 2.40
N LEU A 270 18.14 0.52 1.78
CA LEU A 270 19.56 0.41 2.00
C LEU A 270 20.31 1.70 1.62
N MET A 271 19.97 2.30 0.47
CA MET A 271 20.61 3.54 0.01
C MET A 271 20.24 4.73 0.91
N THR A 272 19.02 4.78 1.42
CA THR A 272 18.62 5.81 2.41
C THR A 272 19.43 5.66 3.71
N VAL A 273 19.55 4.45 4.25
CA VAL A 273 20.34 4.20 5.46
C VAL A 273 21.83 4.52 5.23
N LYS A 274 22.39 4.15 4.06
CA LYS A 274 23.78 4.51 3.69
C LYS A 274 23.98 6.03 3.56
N LYS A 275 23.01 6.75 2.99
CA LYS A 275 23.04 8.23 2.93
C LYS A 275 23.10 8.84 4.32
N ILE A 276 22.27 8.34 5.25
CA ILE A 276 22.28 8.78 6.65
C ILE A 276 23.65 8.51 7.30
N ALA A 277 24.15 7.29 7.17
CA ALA A 277 25.45 6.91 7.74
C ALA A 277 26.60 7.77 7.20
N ALA A 278 26.60 8.03 5.89
CA ALA A 278 27.59 8.90 5.25
C ALA A 278 27.49 10.35 5.75
N GLY A 279 26.27 10.88 5.90
CA GLY A 279 26.03 12.22 6.45
C GLY A 279 26.50 12.39 7.89
N LEU A 280 26.48 11.31 8.66
CA LEU A 280 26.98 11.25 10.04
C LEU A 280 28.48 10.87 10.15
N ASN A 281 29.17 10.68 9.04
CA ASN A 281 30.57 10.21 8.98
C ASN A 281 30.78 8.90 9.78
N MET A 282 29.81 7.98 9.75
CA MET A 282 29.95 6.67 10.40
C MET A 282 31.01 5.83 9.72
N ASP A 283 31.89 5.24 10.49
CA ASP A 283 32.78 4.19 9.99
C ASP A 283 31.99 2.87 9.78
N GLU A 284 32.63 1.94 9.04
CA GLU A 284 32.00 0.67 8.69
C GLU A 284 31.66 -0.20 9.93
N GLN A 285 32.49 -0.14 10.96
CA GLN A 285 32.26 -0.90 12.21
C GLN A 285 31.07 -0.36 12.96
N THR A 286 30.95 0.95 13.10
CA THR A 286 29.79 1.62 13.73
C THR A 286 28.50 1.34 12.94
N PHE A 287 28.56 1.44 11.61
CA PHE A 287 27.44 1.13 10.73
C PHE A 287 26.98 -0.33 10.87
N SER A 288 27.89 -1.29 10.76
CA SER A 288 27.59 -2.71 10.93
C SER A 288 27.04 -3.03 12.33
N GLY A 289 27.59 -2.40 13.36
CA GLY A 289 27.09 -2.52 14.73
C GLY A 289 25.68 -1.95 14.91
N MET A 290 25.35 -0.85 14.25
CA MET A 290 23.99 -0.29 14.20
C MET A 290 23.02 -1.27 13.53
N LEU A 291 23.34 -1.78 12.33
CA LEU A 291 22.52 -2.76 11.62
C LEU A 291 22.22 -4.01 12.46
N SER A 292 23.23 -4.58 13.11
CA SER A 292 23.08 -5.81 13.90
C SER A 292 22.17 -5.69 15.12
N ARG A 293 21.94 -4.47 15.59
CA ARG A 293 21.05 -4.18 16.74
C ARG A 293 19.69 -3.59 16.31
N SER A 294 19.47 -3.48 15.01
CA SER A 294 18.25 -2.90 14.43
C SER A 294 17.15 -3.92 14.29
N MET A 295 15.92 -3.42 14.17
CA MET A 295 14.73 -4.24 13.95
C MET A 295 13.79 -3.61 12.94
N VAL A 296 13.21 -4.43 12.08
CA VAL A 296 12.13 -4.09 11.18
C VAL A 296 10.83 -4.71 11.68
N VAL A 297 9.79 -3.94 11.71
CA VAL A 297 8.42 -4.38 11.82
C VAL A 297 7.81 -4.28 10.43
N SER A 298 7.56 -5.42 9.79
CA SER A 298 6.83 -5.50 8.53
C SER A 298 5.35 -5.53 8.87
N ALA A 299 4.67 -4.42 8.61
CA ALA A 299 3.25 -4.25 8.86
C ALA A 299 2.50 -4.42 7.53
N ASP A 300 1.67 -5.45 7.45
CA ASP A 300 0.91 -5.80 6.27
C ASP A 300 -0.32 -6.60 6.70
N ASN A 301 -1.50 -6.24 6.23
CA ASN A 301 -2.75 -6.80 6.70
C ASN A 301 -2.84 -8.33 6.52
N ALA A 302 -3.54 -9.01 7.41
CA ALA A 302 -3.78 -10.44 7.34
C ALA A 302 -5.26 -10.79 7.54
N HIS A 303 -5.58 -12.02 7.14
CA HIS A 303 -6.93 -12.55 7.27
C HIS A 303 -7.26 -12.87 8.72
N ALA A 304 -8.37 -12.32 9.23
CA ALA A 304 -9.00 -12.82 10.44
C ALA A 304 -9.77 -14.11 10.16
N LEU A 305 -10.17 -14.80 11.22
CA LEU A 305 -11.09 -15.93 11.13
C LEU A 305 -12.38 -15.50 10.41
N HIS A 306 -12.64 -16.09 9.24
CA HIS A 306 -13.83 -15.78 8.46
C HIS A 306 -15.04 -16.56 9.01
N PRO A 307 -16.15 -15.91 9.41
CA PRO A 307 -17.28 -16.58 10.05
C PRO A 307 -17.98 -17.62 9.18
N GLY A 308 -17.96 -17.47 7.88
CA GLY A 308 -18.55 -18.42 6.92
C GLY A 308 -17.61 -19.53 6.45
N TYR A 309 -16.30 -19.48 6.79
CA TYR A 309 -15.28 -20.42 6.32
C TYR A 309 -14.26 -20.72 7.42
N THR A 310 -14.72 -21.05 8.61
CA THR A 310 -13.85 -21.30 9.78
C THR A 310 -12.85 -22.43 9.56
N GLU A 311 -13.19 -23.39 8.70
CA GLU A 311 -12.34 -24.51 8.32
C GLU A 311 -11.15 -24.11 7.42
N LYS A 312 -11.15 -22.89 6.86
CA LYS A 312 -10.00 -22.36 6.10
C LYS A 312 -8.88 -21.83 6.97
N ALA A 313 -9.14 -21.57 8.24
CA ALA A 313 -8.14 -21.14 9.21
C ALA A 313 -7.44 -22.34 9.87
N ASP A 314 -6.23 -22.10 10.42
CA ASP A 314 -5.56 -23.08 11.30
C ASP A 314 -6.39 -23.35 12.56
N THR A 315 -6.19 -24.49 13.19
CA THR A 315 -6.99 -24.89 14.35
C THR A 315 -6.76 -23.99 15.57
N ASN A 316 -5.52 -23.56 15.80
CA ASN A 316 -5.11 -22.84 17.02
C ASN A 316 -4.63 -21.40 16.73
N ASN A 317 -4.04 -21.17 15.54
CA ASN A 317 -3.41 -19.89 15.16
C ASN A 317 -4.32 -19.09 14.23
N ARG A 318 -5.53 -18.79 14.69
CA ARG A 318 -6.61 -18.16 13.93
C ARG A 318 -7.09 -16.88 14.62
N PRO A 319 -6.50 -15.74 14.29
CA PRO A 319 -6.81 -14.48 14.96
C PRO A 319 -8.23 -13.98 14.65
N VAL A 320 -8.79 -13.25 15.59
CA VAL A 320 -10.13 -12.65 15.53
C VAL A 320 -10.00 -11.13 15.49
N ILE A 321 -10.91 -10.46 14.76
CA ILE A 321 -10.94 -9.00 14.69
C ILE A 321 -11.10 -8.40 16.09
N ASN A 322 -10.48 -7.24 16.32
CA ASN A 322 -10.51 -6.45 17.55
C ASN A 322 -9.88 -7.11 18.78
N GLU A 323 -9.26 -8.29 18.64
CA GLU A 323 -8.60 -9.00 19.75
C GLU A 323 -7.09 -8.71 19.84
N GLY A 324 -6.62 -7.66 19.19
CA GLY A 324 -5.24 -7.19 19.25
C GLY A 324 -4.40 -7.47 18.01
N ILE A 325 -3.15 -7.01 18.08
CA ILE A 325 -2.19 -7.11 16.98
C ILE A 325 -1.80 -8.56 16.71
N VAL A 326 -1.54 -8.89 15.46
CA VAL A 326 -1.21 -10.27 15.06
C VAL A 326 0.23 -10.38 14.64
N ILE A 327 0.92 -11.40 15.14
CA ILE A 327 2.26 -11.80 14.67
C ILE A 327 2.08 -12.97 13.71
N LYS A 328 2.59 -12.82 12.47
CA LYS A 328 2.57 -13.85 11.42
C LYS A 328 3.81 -14.74 11.54
N LYS A 329 3.64 -16.06 11.41
CA LYS A 329 4.74 -17.02 11.39
C LYS A 329 4.54 -18.10 10.33
N ASN A 330 5.62 -18.45 9.63
CA ASN A 330 5.57 -19.47 8.58
C ASN A 330 6.91 -20.22 8.49
N SER A 331 6.86 -21.56 8.49
CA SER A 331 8.05 -22.42 8.46
C SER A 331 8.83 -22.35 7.14
N SER A 332 8.18 -21.94 6.05
CA SER A 332 8.82 -21.75 4.74
C SER A 332 9.39 -20.36 4.54
N LEU A 333 9.51 -19.58 5.63
CA LEU A 333 10.04 -18.22 5.65
C LEU A 333 9.32 -17.25 4.69
N LYS A 334 8.02 -17.50 4.44
CA LYS A 334 7.17 -16.53 3.75
C LYS A 334 6.93 -15.27 4.60
N TYR A 335 7.00 -15.44 5.91
CA TYR A 335 7.12 -14.41 6.91
C TYR A 335 8.47 -14.55 7.59
N THR A 336 9.11 -13.45 7.91
CA THR A 336 10.48 -13.43 8.46
C THR A 336 10.55 -13.63 9.97
N THR A 337 9.40 -13.64 10.64
CA THR A 337 9.32 -13.79 12.09
C THR A 337 9.99 -15.08 12.57
N ASP A 338 11.02 -14.92 13.37
CA ASP A 338 11.68 -16.00 14.11
C ASP A 338 11.33 -15.97 15.60
N GLY A 339 11.93 -16.87 16.38
CA GLY A 339 11.67 -16.95 17.83
C GLY A 339 12.16 -15.73 18.61
N PHE A 340 13.24 -15.07 18.15
CA PHE A 340 13.77 -13.88 18.79
C PHE A 340 12.90 -12.66 18.51
N SER A 341 12.59 -12.39 17.24
CA SER A 341 11.79 -11.24 16.83
C SER A 341 10.35 -11.32 17.37
N GLU A 342 9.77 -12.53 17.42
CA GLU A 342 8.49 -12.81 18.10
C GLU A 342 8.54 -12.43 19.58
N ALA A 343 9.53 -12.97 20.32
CA ALA A 343 9.66 -12.73 21.76
C ALA A 343 9.90 -11.25 22.06
N PHE A 344 10.72 -10.59 21.25
CA PHE A 344 11.02 -9.17 21.39
C PHE A 344 9.77 -8.31 21.17
N PHE A 345 9.02 -8.55 20.12
CA PHE A 345 7.81 -7.79 19.82
C PHE A 345 6.70 -8.05 20.85
N LYS A 346 6.51 -9.31 21.28
CA LYS A 346 5.59 -9.63 22.38
C LYS A 346 5.93 -8.85 23.66
N LYS A 347 7.21 -8.68 23.97
CA LYS A 347 7.64 -7.89 25.11
C LYS A 347 7.29 -6.42 24.97
N ILE A 348 7.43 -5.85 23.77
CA ILE A 348 7.02 -4.46 23.47
C ILE A 348 5.51 -4.32 23.69
N CYS A 349 4.70 -5.17 23.07
CA CYS A 349 3.24 -5.15 23.22
C CYS A 349 2.80 -5.30 24.68
N LYS A 350 3.42 -6.24 25.41
CA LYS A 350 3.15 -6.41 26.85
C LYS A 350 3.42 -5.15 27.66
N ASN A 351 4.54 -4.47 27.39
CA ASN A 351 4.89 -3.23 28.10
C ASN A 351 3.92 -2.09 27.77
N ALA A 352 3.36 -2.08 26.55
CA ALA A 352 2.35 -1.12 26.11
C ALA A 352 0.90 -1.52 26.49
N GLY A 353 0.69 -2.67 27.11
CA GLY A 353 -0.65 -3.17 27.44
C GLY A 353 -1.47 -3.60 26.22
N ILE A 354 -0.83 -3.90 25.09
CA ILE A 354 -1.48 -4.27 23.83
C ILE A 354 -1.59 -5.80 23.73
N PRO A 355 -2.80 -6.35 23.51
CA PRO A 355 -2.99 -7.77 23.30
C PRO A 355 -2.37 -8.24 21.99
N VAL A 356 -1.90 -9.50 21.97
CA VAL A 356 -1.23 -10.10 20.82
C VAL A 356 -1.86 -11.44 20.48
N GLN A 357 -2.08 -11.67 19.21
CA GLN A 357 -2.53 -12.92 18.64
C GLN A 357 -1.45 -13.54 17.75
N MET A 358 -1.57 -14.81 17.43
CA MET A 358 -0.67 -15.51 16.51
C MET A 358 -1.42 -15.94 15.24
N PHE A 359 -0.77 -15.83 14.11
CA PHE A 359 -1.26 -16.33 12.82
C PHE A 359 -0.28 -17.35 12.25
N ALA A 360 -0.81 -18.48 11.81
CA ALA A 360 -0.14 -19.41 10.93
C ALA A 360 -1.11 -19.91 9.87
N ASN A 361 -0.61 -20.17 8.69
CA ASN A 361 -1.42 -20.80 7.64
C ASN A 361 -1.76 -22.24 8.02
N ARG A 362 -2.89 -22.76 7.56
CA ARG A 362 -3.13 -24.21 7.55
C ARG A 362 -1.98 -24.89 6.81
N SER A 363 -1.58 -26.07 7.27
CA SER A 363 -0.45 -26.81 6.68
C SER A 363 -0.65 -27.21 5.22
N ASP A 364 -1.89 -27.25 4.76
CA ASP A 364 -2.30 -27.59 3.39
C ASP A 364 -2.58 -26.35 2.51
N ILE A 365 -2.42 -25.14 3.05
CA ILE A 365 -2.62 -23.87 2.33
C ILE A 365 -1.30 -23.09 2.27
N ALA A 366 -0.87 -22.75 1.07
CA ALA A 366 0.32 -21.93 0.89
C ALA A 366 0.07 -20.47 1.35
N GLY A 367 0.98 -19.92 2.15
CA GLY A 367 0.97 -18.51 2.53
C GLY A 367 1.46 -17.60 1.39
N GLY A 368 1.01 -16.34 1.39
CA GLY A 368 1.63 -15.26 0.62
C GLY A 368 3.00 -14.87 1.22
N SER A 369 3.80 -14.11 0.49
CA SER A 369 4.98 -13.42 1.02
C SER A 369 4.61 -12.00 1.45
N THR A 370 5.43 -11.40 2.30
CA THR A 370 5.26 -10.03 2.81
C THR A 370 6.48 -9.17 2.47
N LEU A 371 6.36 -7.87 2.69
CA LEU A 371 7.46 -6.91 2.56
C LEU A 371 8.69 -7.29 3.39
N GLY A 372 8.49 -7.84 4.59
CA GLY A 372 9.57 -8.23 5.48
C GLY A 372 10.53 -9.21 4.84
N ASN A 373 9.99 -10.26 4.23
CA ASN A 373 10.78 -11.28 3.53
C ASN A 373 11.59 -10.69 2.37
N ILE A 374 11.06 -9.69 1.67
CA ILE A 374 11.71 -9.07 0.53
C ILE A 374 12.76 -8.05 0.99
N SER A 375 12.42 -7.17 1.92
CA SER A 375 13.31 -6.11 2.40
C SER A 375 14.57 -6.63 3.07
N ILE A 376 14.52 -7.76 3.80
CA ILE A 376 15.70 -8.33 4.44
C ILE A 376 16.70 -8.93 3.45
N SER A 377 16.30 -9.23 2.22
CA SER A 377 17.24 -9.70 1.20
C SER A 377 18.28 -8.66 0.84
N HIS A 378 17.98 -7.37 1.04
CA HIS A 378 18.87 -6.25 0.79
C HIS A 378 19.53 -5.68 2.06
N MET A 379 18.92 -5.90 3.23
CA MET A 379 19.44 -5.40 4.50
C MET A 379 19.13 -6.39 5.63
N SER A 380 20.09 -7.24 5.96
CA SER A 380 19.93 -8.32 6.95
C SER A 380 19.82 -7.78 8.37
N VAL A 381 18.58 -7.58 8.84
CA VAL A 381 18.25 -7.16 10.21
C VAL A 381 17.15 -8.05 10.77
N HIS A 382 17.02 -8.12 12.10
CA HIS A 382 15.90 -8.82 12.73
C HIS A 382 14.56 -8.23 12.27
N THR A 383 13.65 -9.09 11.83
CA THR A 383 12.34 -8.65 11.33
C THR A 383 11.22 -9.46 11.95
N VAL A 384 10.13 -8.79 12.31
CA VAL A 384 8.86 -9.38 12.69
C VAL A 384 7.78 -8.96 11.70
N ASP A 385 7.02 -9.92 11.21
CA ASP A 385 5.83 -9.68 10.41
C ASP A 385 4.62 -9.59 11.31
N ILE A 386 3.99 -8.43 11.29
CA ILE A 386 2.77 -8.15 12.06
C ILE A 386 1.63 -7.77 11.12
N CYS A 387 0.41 -7.79 11.64
CA CYS A 387 -0.71 -7.22 10.92
C CYS A 387 -1.75 -6.57 11.83
N LEU A 388 -2.46 -5.63 11.27
CA LEU A 388 -3.81 -5.25 11.65
C LEU A 388 -4.78 -6.16 10.88
N LEU A 389 -5.86 -6.59 11.50
CA LEU A 389 -6.73 -7.61 10.91
C LEU A 389 -7.87 -7.00 10.12
N TYR A 390 -8.17 -7.60 8.97
CA TYR A 390 -9.40 -7.35 8.26
C TYR A 390 -10.14 -8.63 7.90
N THR A 391 -11.47 -8.57 7.81
CA THR A 391 -12.34 -9.67 7.34
C THR A 391 -13.14 -9.28 6.11
N SER A 392 -12.89 -8.12 5.55
CA SER A 392 -13.61 -7.67 4.37
C SER A 392 -13.27 -8.56 3.17
N PRO A 393 -14.16 -8.68 2.18
CA PRO A 393 -13.77 -9.03 0.85
C PRO A 393 -12.89 -7.91 0.28
N SER A 394 -11.65 -7.82 0.76
CA SER A 394 -10.61 -7.14 0.01
C SER A 394 -10.54 -7.82 -1.35
N PRO A 395 -10.33 -7.08 -2.44
CA PRO A 395 -10.08 -7.68 -3.75
C PRO A 395 -8.84 -8.59 -3.76
N ARG A 396 -8.14 -8.71 -2.66
CA ARG A 396 -7.04 -9.62 -2.44
C ARG A 396 -7.56 -11.01 -2.20
N ASP A 397 -7.60 -11.81 -3.21
CA ASP A 397 -7.61 -13.24 -2.97
C ASP A 397 -6.74 -13.95 -4.00
N ARG A 398 -5.68 -14.52 -3.50
CA ARG A 398 -4.86 -15.46 -4.23
C ARG A 398 -5.57 -16.81 -4.13
N GLY A 399 -6.23 -17.18 -5.20
CA GLY A 399 -6.67 -18.55 -5.36
C GLY A 399 -5.52 -19.54 -5.25
#